data_e1d5a0afceaceeda01983e2cbb968f2e
#
_entry.id   e1d5a0afceaceeda01983e2cbb968f2e
#
_cell.length_a   1.000
_cell.length_b   1.000
_cell.length_c   1.000
_cell.angle_alpha   90.00
_cell.angle_beta   90.00
_cell.angle_gamma   90.00
#
_symmetry.space_group_name_H-M   'P 1'
#
loop_
_entity.id
_entity.type
_entity.pdbx_description
1 polymer ?
#
loop_
_entity_poly.entity_id
_entity_poly.type
_entity_poly.pdbx_seq_one_letter_code
_entity_poly.pdbx_strand_id
1 'polypeptide(L)'
;MPADRIETVVSLCKRRGFVFPSGEIYGGTRSAWDYGPLGVELKENVKRQWWRAMVTGRDDVVGLDSSVILPRQVWVASGHVEVFHDPLVECQSCHKRFRADQLAEEYAERTGKDLLEGDLSDIPCPNCGTRGEYTEPREFNMMLKTYLGPVESEEGMYYLRPETAQGIFINFQNVVMSARKKPPFGIAQVGKSFRNEITPGNFIFRTREFEQMEMEYFVEPGTDEQWHQYWIDTRTDWYTDLGINRDNLRHYEHSKEKLSHYSKRTVDVEYRFGFSSGQQWGELEGIANRTDFDLTTHSNHSGVDLSYYDQATDSRYRPYVIEPAAGVGRPMMAFLLEAYAEDEAPNAKGGVDRRVVLRLNRRLAPVKAAVLPLSRNADLSPKA
;
A
#
# COMPACT_ATOMS: atom_id res chain seq x y z
N MET A 1 9.04 0.27 19.28
CA MET A 1 8.22 1.38 19.82
C MET A 1 7.19 0.80 20.78
N PRO A 2 6.75 1.51 21.84
CA PRO A 2 5.68 1.00 22.70
C PRO A 2 4.38 0.83 21.89
N ALA A 3 3.63 -0.24 22.13
CA ALA A 3 2.35 -0.52 21.45
C ALA A 3 1.31 0.61 21.68
N ASP A 4 1.44 1.34 22.79
CA ASP A 4 0.60 2.46 23.14
C ASP A 4 0.79 3.71 22.25
N ARG A 5 1.89 3.77 21.48
CA ARG A 5 2.17 4.88 20.57
C ARG A 5 1.21 4.92 19.38
N ILE A 6 0.88 3.76 18.81
CA ILE A 6 -0.08 3.68 17.70
C ILE A 6 -1.44 4.21 18.16
N GLU A 7 -1.96 3.72 19.31
CA GLU A 7 -3.25 4.14 19.83
C GLU A 7 -3.29 5.64 20.12
N THR A 8 -2.20 6.17 20.67
CA THR A 8 -2.04 7.61 20.93
C THR A 8 -2.11 8.42 19.63
N VAL A 9 -1.36 8.00 18.58
CA VAL A 9 -1.37 8.69 17.27
C VAL A 9 -2.74 8.54 16.59
N VAL A 10 -3.37 7.37 16.64
CA VAL A 10 -4.74 7.16 16.11
C VAL A 10 -5.75 8.09 16.80
N SER A 11 -5.69 8.18 18.13
CA SER A 11 -6.55 9.08 18.89
C SER A 11 -6.30 10.56 18.52
N LEU A 12 -5.04 10.94 18.36
CA LEU A 12 -4.66 12.29 17.89
C LEU A 12 -5.23 12.56 16.49
N CYS A 13 -5.08 11.61 15.55
CA CYS A 13 -5.54 11.77 14.19
C CYS A 13 -7.05 11.97 14.09
N LYS A 14 -7.84 11.22 14.87
CA LYS A 14 -9.29 11.39 14.94
C LYS A 14 -9.67 12.78 15.50
N ARG A 15 -9.09 13.17 16.63
CA ARG A 15 -9.39 14.45 17.28
C ARG A 15 -8.97 15.68 16.48
N ARG A 16 -7.94 15.55 15.64
CA ARG A 16 -7.37 16.67 14.88
C ARG A 16 -7.81 16.71 13.42
N GLY A 17 -8.74 15.83 13.02
CA GLY A 17 -9.30 15.85 11.67
C GLY A 17 -8.35 15.36 10.59
N PHE A 18 -7.48 14.41 10.93
CA PHE A 18 -6.74 13.65 9.90
C PHE A 18 -7.62 12.57 9.30
N VAL A 19 -8.35 11.83 10.13
CA VAL A 19 -9.25 10.77 9.66
C VAL A 19 -10.50 10.70 10.54
N PHE A 20 -11.59 10.23 9.93
CA PHE A 20 -12.85 9.90 10.59
C PHE A 20 -13.29 8.50 10.24
N PRO A 21 -14.01 7.77 11.10
CA PRO A 21 -14.67 6.52 10.70
C PRO A 21 -15.66 6.79 9.56
N SER A 22 -15.54 6.05 8.46
CA SER A 22 -16.45 6.26 7.33
C SER A 22 -17.88 5.84 7.68
N GLY A 23 -18.85 6.68 7.36
CA GLY A 23 -20.28 6.43 7.63
C GLY A 23 -20.63 6.40 9.13
N GLU A 24 -19.90 7.10 9.99
CA GLU A 24 -20.04 7.05 11.46
C GLU A 24 -21.48 7.32 11.93
N ILE A 25 -22.19 8.24 11.30
CA ILE A 25 -23.60 8.55 11.62
C ILE A 25 -24.58 7.40 11.40
N TYR A 26 -24.15 6.36 10.64
CA TYR A 26 -24.92 5.13 10.41
C TYR A 26 -24.29 3.92 11.12
N GLY A 27 -23.46 4.14 12.13
CA GLY A 27 -22.78 3.08 12.87
C GLY A 27 -21.38 2.75 12.34
N GLY A 28 -20.97 3.37 11.25
CA GLY A 28 -19.64 3.20 10.65
C GLY A 28 -19.45 1.89 9.90
N THR A 29 -18.47 1.87 9.01
CA THR A 29 -17.99 0.66 8.35
C THR A 29 -16.63 0.25 8.96
N ARG A 30 -16.50 -0.99 9.38
CA ARG A 30 -15.25 -1.47 10.03
C ARG A 30 -14.06 -1.27 9.09
N SER A 31 -13.02 -0.60 9.63
CA SER A 31 -11.77 -0.31 8.91
C SER A 31 -11.95 0.42 7.58
N ALA A 32 -12.97 1.27 7.50
CA ALA A 32 -13.13 2.26 6.47
C ALA A 32 -12.94 3.66 7.08
N TRP A 33 -12.20 4.51 6.38
CA TRP A 33 -11.77 5.80 6.90
C TRP A 33 -11.96 6.90 5.85
N ASP A 34 -12.54 8.00 6.28
CA ASP A 34 -12.60 9.24 5.51
C ASP A 34 -11.45 10.14 5.94
N TYR A 35 -10.76 10.76 4.99
CA TYR A 35 -9.68 11.68 5.28
C TYR A 35 -10.25 13.07 5.52
N GLY A 36 -10.07 13.58 6.72
CA GLY A 36 -10.50 14.92 7.11
C GLY A 36 -9.59 16.03 6.56
N PRO A 37 -9.85 17.31 6.92
CA PRO A 37 -9.14 18.46 6.34
C PRO A 37 -7.62 18.40 6.42
N LEU A 38 -7.07 17.99 7.58
CA LEU A 38 -5.61 17.82 7.71
C LEU A 38 -5.12 16.53 7.07
N GLY A 39 -5.94 15.49 7.05
CA GLY A 39 -5.60 14.18 6.49
C GLY A 39 -5.51 14.21 4.98
N VAL A 40 -6.44 14.87 4.29
CA VAL A 40 -6.40 14.98 2.83
C VAL A 40 -5.17 15.77 2.38
N GLU A 41 -4.82 16.85 3.05
CA GLU A 41 -3.62 17.62 2.74
C GLU A 41 -2.32 16.81 2.95
N LEU A 42 -2.22 16.07 4.06
CA LEU A 42 -1.08 15.18 4.29
C LEU A 42 -1.01 14.09 3.22
N LYS A 43 -2.13 13.45 2.91
CA LYS A 43 -2.24 12.40 1.89
C LYS A 43 -1.82 12.91 0.50
N GLU A 44 -2.34 14.06 0.09
CA GLU A 44 -1.99 14.69 -1.19
C GLU A 44 -0.50 15.11 -1.22
N ASN A 45 0.06 15.56 -0.11
CA ASN A 45 1.48 15.88 -0.02
C ASN A 45 2.34 14.61 -0.17
N VAL A 46 1.97 13.46 0.43
CA VAL A 46 2.66 12.18 0.24
C VAL A 46 2.65 11.78 -1.23
N LYS A 47 1.47 11.75 -1.86
CA LYS A 47 1.32 11.42 -3.29
C LYS A 47 2.12 12.37 -4.18
N ARG A 48 2.12 13.67 -3.88
CA ARG A 48 2.87 14.68 -4.64
C ARG A 48 4.38 14.49 -4.52
N GLN A 49 4.90 14.14 -3.32
CA GLN A 49 6.32 13.82 -3.15
C GLN A 49 6.70 12.54 -3.90
N TRP A 50 5.85 11.52 -3.87
CA TRP A 50 6.05 10.29 -4.64
C TRP A 50 6.05 10.58 -6.15
N TRP A 51 5.04 11.26 -6.65
CA TRP A 51 4.92 11.62 -8.07
C TRP A 51 6.11 12.46 -8.56
N ARG A 52 6.56 13.37 -7.71
CA ARG A 52 7.75 14.17 -8.01
C ARG A 52 9.02 13.32 -8.12
N ALA A 53 9.21 12.39 -7.21
CA ALA A 53 10.39 11.52 -7.20
C ALA A 53 10.37 10.48 -8.33
N MET A 54 9.17 9.96 -8.64
CA MET A 54 9.02 8.83 -9.57
C MET A 54 8.74 9.27 -11.01
N VAL A 55 8.09 10.41 -11.23
CA VAL A 55 7.62 10.83 -12.56
C VAL A 55 8.23 12.16 -12.98
N THR A 56 7.85 13.28 -12.32
CA THR A 56 8.20 14.60 -12.83
C THR A 56 9.66 15.00 -12.61
N GLY A 57 10.37 14.31 -11.73
CA GLY A 57 11.81 14.49 -11.49
C GLY A 57 12.70 13.56 -12.32
N ARG A 58 12.13 12.81 -13.28
CA ARG A 58 12.83 11.80 -14.08
C ARG A 58 12.43 11.90 -15.54
N ASP A 59 13.38 11.60 -16.42
CA ASP A 59 13.13 11.55 -17.88
C ASP A 59 12.72 10.14 -18.35
N ASP A 60 12.95 9.14 -17.53
CA ASP A 60 12.73 7.72 -17.83
C ASP A 60 11.40 7.16 -17.32
N VAL A 61 10.54 7.96 -16.69
CA VAL A 61 9.23 7.52 -16.21
C VAL A 61 8.14 8.47 -16.73
N VAL A 62 7.00 7.88 -17.10
CA VAL A 62 5.79 8.62 -17.50
C VAL A 62 4.60 8.23 -16.65
N GLY A 63 3.62 9.10 -16.55
CA GLY A 63 2.38 8.84 -15.82
C GLY A 63 1.29 8.22 -16.68
N LEU A 64 0.43 7.45 -16.05
CA LEU A 64 -0.81 6.89 -16.62
C LEU A 64 -1.92 7.00 -15.58
N ASP A 65 -3.16 7.14 -16.01
CA ASP A 65 -4.35 6.97 -15.19
C ASP A 65 -5.32 6.04 -15.91
N SER A 66 -5.38 4.78 -15.47
CA SER A 66 -6.25 3.75 -16.06
C SER A 66 -7.55 3.59 -15.27
N SER A 67 -8.56 2.99 -15.89
CA SER A 67 -9.88 2.79 -15.31
C SER A 67 -9.84 1.90 -14.06
N VAL A 68 -10.69 2.22 -13.09
CA VAL A 68 -10.89 1.41 -11.87
C VAL A 68 -11.65 0.12 -12.18
N ILE A 69 -12.68 0.22 -13.03
CA ILE A 69 -13.49 -0.92 -13.45
C ILE A 69 -12.89 -1.48 -14.72
N LEU A 70 -12.41 -2.73 -14.66
CA LEU A 70 -11.79 -3.41 -15.79
C LEU A 70 -12.53 -4.71 -16.12
N PRO A 71 -12.53 -5.13 -17.40
CA PRO A 71 -13.15 -6.37 -17.85
C PRO A 71 -12.58 -7.59 -17.13
N ARG A 72 -13.43 -8.60 -16.91
CA ARG A 72 -13.04 -9.87 -16.28
C ARG A 72 -11.82 -10.52 -16.94
N GLN A 73 -11.68 -10.39 -18.26
CA GLN A 73 -10.58 -10.97 -19.03
C GLN A 73 -9.20 -10.48 -18.58
N VAL A 74 -9.09 -9.22 -18.15
CA VAL A 74 -7.82 -8.69 -17.60
C VAL A 74 -7.39 -9.48 -16.37
N TRP A 75 -8.33 -9.79 -15.49
CA TRP A 75 -8.08 -10.48 -14.23
C TRP A 75 -7.93 -11.99 -14.39
N VAL A 76 -8.52 -12.56 -15.44
CA VAL A 76 -8.23 -13.95 -15.85
C VAL A 76 -6.82 -14.05 -16.39
N ALA A 77 -6.42 -13.13 -17.28
CA ALA A 77 -5.08 -13.12 -17.87
C ALA A 77 -3.98 -12.98 -16.81
N SER A 78 -4.17 -12.11 -15.84
CA SER A 78 -3.22 -11.90 -14.74
C SER A 78 -3.26 -12.97 -13.63
N GLY A 79 -4.20 -13.91 -13.70
CA GLY A 79 -4.39 -14.97 -12.70
C GLY A 79 -5.20 -14.58 -11.45
N HIS A 80 -5.55 -13.30 -11.26
CA HIS A 80 -6.24 -12.84 -10.05
C HIS A 80 -7.58 -13.55 -9.80
N VAL A 81 -8.31 -13.93 -10.82
CA VAL A 81 -9.57 -14.66 -10.65
C VAL A 81 -9.35 -16.04 -10.04
N GLU A 82 -8.20 -16.68 -10.33
CA GLU A 82 -7.89 -18.04 -9.93
C GLU A 82 -7.07 -18.15 -8.64
N VAL A 83 -6.13 -17.21 -8.40
CA VAL A 83 -5.16 -17.34 -7.31
C VAL A 83 -5.22 -16.22 -6.26
N PHE A 84 -6.05 -15.18 -6.46
CA PHE A 84 -6.14 -14.08 -5.50
C PHE A 84 -7.13 -14.41 -4.38
N HIS A 85 -6.73 -15.41 -3.58
CA HIS A 85 -7.52 -15.93 -2.46
C HIS A 85 -6.72 -15.85 -1.16
N ASP A 86 -7.44 -15.62 -0.05
CA ASP A 86 -6.90 -15.79 1.29
C ASP A 86 -7.54 -17.02 1.94
N PRO A 87 -6.78 -17.82 2.70
CA PRO A 87 -7.34 -18.94 3.46
C PRO A 87 -8.17 -18.43 4.65
N LEU A 88 -9.49 -18.49 4.53
CA LEU A 88 -10.45 -18.03 5.53
C LEU A 88 -10.78 -19.16 6.51
N VAL A 89 -10.66 -18.89 7.81
CA VAL A 89 -11.17 -19.73 8.89
C VAL A 89 -12.13 -18.95 9.79
N GLU A 90 -13.09 -19.63 10.38
CA GLU A 90 -14.01 -19.07 11.37
C GLU A 90 -13.78 -19.76 12.73
N CYS A 91 -13.63 -18.97 13.80
CA CYS A 91 -13.64 -19.52 15.15
C CYS A 91 -15.04 -20.03 15.50
N GLN A 92 -15.17 -21.30 15.81
CA GLN A 92 -16.46 -21.94 16.09
C GLN A 92 -17.11 -21.45 17.39
N SER A 93 -16.30 -20.91 18.33
CA SER A 93 -16.82 -20.38 19.60
C SER A 93 -17.38 -18.96 19.47
N CYS A 94 -16.72 -18.06 18.74
CA CYS A 94 -17.12 -16.65 18.70
C CYS A 94 -17.56 -16.15 17.32
N HIS A 95 -17.54 -17.03 16.30
CA HIS A 95 -17.91 -16.76 14.93
C HIS A 95 -17.15 -15.59 14.25
N LYS A 96 -15.96 -15.27 14.78
CA LYS A 96 -15.06 -14.31 14.12
C LYS A 96 -14.22 -15.00 13.07
N ARG A 97 -13.97 -14.30 11.98
CA ARG A 97 -13.24 -14.81 10.81
C ARG A 97 -11.83 -14.26 10.80
N PHE A 98 -10.90 -15.10 10.38
CA PHE A 98 -9.47 -14.80 10.36
C PHE A 98 -8.82 -15.41 9.11
N ARG A 99 -7.67 -14.89 8.75
CA ARG A 99 -6.77 -15.54 7.79
C ARG A 99 -5.98 -16.63 8.51
N ALA A 100 -6.02 -17.84 8.00
CA ALA A 100 -5.34 -18.96 8.61
C ALA A 100 -3.82 -18.80 8.60
N ASP A 101 -3.26 -18.33 7.49
CA ASP A 101 -1.84 -18.06 7.33
C ASP A 101 -1.33 -16.98 8.32
N GLN A 102 -2.05 -15.87 8.48
CA GLN A 102 -1.69 -14.84 9.45
C GLN A 102 -1.77 -15.31 10.89
N LEU A 103 -2.78 -16.12 11.24
CA LEU A 103 -2.86 -16.72 12.58
C LEU A 103 -1.64 -17.58 12.89
N ALA A 104 -1.20 -18.38 11.92
CA ALA A 104 -0.03 -19.24 12.06
C ALA A 104 1.26 -18.42 12.18
N GLU A 105 1.46 -17.42 11.32
CA GLU A 105 2.63 -16.53 11.36
C GLU A 105 2.73 -15.75 12.68
N GLU A 106 1.65 -15.09 13.11
CA GLU A 106 1.63 -14.34 14.37
C GLU A 106 1.88 -15.25 15.58
N TYR A 107 1.39 -16.48 15.54
CA TYR A 107 1.63 -17.46 16.61
C TYR A 107 3.09 -17.94 16.60
N ALA A 108 3.66 -18.23 15.43
CA ALA A 108 5.07 -18.64 15.29
C ALA A 108 6.02 -17.52 15.76
N GLU A 109 5.81 -16.28 15.33
CA GLU A 109 6.61 -15.11 15.77
C GLU A 109 6.58 -14.93 17.29
N ARG A 110 5.41 -15.10 17.91
CA ARG A 110 5.23 -14.93 19.36
C ARG A 110 5.80 -16.05 20.20
N THR A 111 5.74 -17.29 19.70
CA THR A 111 6.10 -18.47 20.48
C THR A 111 7.42 -19.11 20.10
N GLY A 112 7.98 -18.76 18.93
CA GLY A 112 9.15 -19.40 18.35
C GLY A 112 8.91 -20.83 17.89
N LYS A 113 7.63 -21.25 17.73
CA LYS A 113 7.26 -22.59 17.28
C LYS A 113 6.90 -22.55 15.81
N ASP A 114 7.59 -23.36 15.01
CA ASP A 114 7.13 -23.66 13.65
C ASP A 114 5.92 -24.58 13.73
N LEU A 115 4.83 -24.20 13.08
CA LEU A 115 3.64 -25.00 12.94
C LEU A 115 3.70 -25.81 11.64
N LEU A 116 3.12 -26.99 11.65
CA LEU A 116 2.85 -27.71 10.42
C LEU A 116 1.86 -26.88 9.58
N GLU A 117 2.06 -26.84 8.28
CA GLU A 117 1.20 -26.09 7.36
C GLU A 117 -0.28 -26.49 7.57
N GLY A 118 -1.11 -25.47 7.86
CA GLY A 118 -2.55 -25.66 8.10
C GLY A 118 -2.96 -26.12 9.50
N ASP A 119 -2.03 -26.43 10.40
CA ASP A 119 -2.37 -26.82 11.77
C ASP A 119 -2.61 -25.59 12.66
N LEU A 120 -3.88 -25.36 12.99
CA LEU A 120 -4.33 -24.28 13.87
C LEU A 120 -4.71 -24.78 15.28
N SER A 121 -4.49 -26.06 15.59
CA SER A 121 -4.98 -26.73 16.82
C SER A 121 -4.45 -26.08 18.10
N ASP A 122 -3.23 -25.58 18.10
CA ASP A 122 -2.60 -24.93 19.25
C ASP A 122 -2.84 -23.42 19.32
N ILE A 123 -3.42 -22.83 18.27
CA ILE A 123 -3.56 -21.38 18.15
C ILE A 123 -4.78 -20.87 18.92
N PRO A 124 -4.61 -19.98 19.91
CA PRO A 124 -5.75 -19.36 20.57
C PRO A 124 -6.41 -18.32 19.65
N CYS A 125 -7.73 -18.30 19.65
CA CYS A 125 -8.49 -17.29 18.92
C CYS A 125 -8.13 -15.87 19.45
N PRO A 126 -7.72 -14.94 18.60
CA PRO A 126 -7.36 -13.58 19.01
C PRO A 126 -8.51 -12.81 19.67
N ASN A 127 -9.76 -13.22 19.41
CA ASN A 127 -10.95 -12.55 19.93
C ASN A 127 -11.46 -13.13 21.26
N CYS A 128 -11.52 -14.46 21.40
CA CYS A 128 -12.12 -15.10 22.58
C CYS A 128 -11.16 -16.01 23.35
N GLY A 129 -9.96 -16.26 22.87
CA GLY A 129 -8.95 -17.07 23.53
C GLY A 129 -9.14 -18.58 23.43
N THR A 130 -10.26 -19.08 22.86
CA THR A 130 -10.49 -20.51 22.65
C THR A 130 -9.45 -21.08 21.68
N ARG A 131 -8.86 -22.24 22.02
CA ARG A 131 -7.79 -22.86 21.22
C ARG A 131 -8.34 -23.94 20.30
N GLY A 132 -7.81 -23.95 19.07
CA GLY A 132 -7.99 -25.02 18.11
C GLY A 132 -9.40 -25.20 17.55
N GLU A 133 -10.35 -24.36 17.92
CA GLU A 133 -11.74 -24.45 17.46
C GLU A 133 -11.95 -23.58 16.22
N TYR A 134 -11.29 -23.94 15.12
CA TYR A 134 -11.46 -23.27 13.82
C TYR A 134 -12.14 -24.21 12.81
N THR A 135 -12.85 -23.62 11.86
CA THR A 135 -13.33 -24.35 10.69
C THR A 135 -12.16 -24.75 9.81
N GLU A 136 -12.36 -25.72 8.92
CA GLU A 136 -11.42 -25.97 7.83
C GLU A 136 -11.22 -24.69 7.00
N PRO A 137 -9.96 -24.42 6.57
CA PRO A 137 -9.67 -23.28 5.69
C PRO A 137 -10.48 -23.34 4.40
N ARG A 138 -11.04 -22.20 4.00
CA ARG A 138 -11.75 -22.03 2.73
C ARG A 138 -11.12 -20.90 1.94
N GLU A 139 -10.95 -21.11 0.66
CA GLU A 139 -10.50 -20.06 -0.23
C GLU A 139 -11.51 -18.91 -0.28
N PHE A 140 -11.06 -17.72 0.02
CA PHE A 140 -11.86 -16.51 -0.02
C PHE A 140 -11.27 -15.55 -1.06
N ASN A 141 -11.97 -15.39 -2.18
CA ASN A 141 -11.53 -14.47 -3.23
C ASN A 141 -11.66 -13.02 -2.78
N MET A 142 -10.57 -12.27 -2.88
CA MET A 142 -10.49 -10.87 -2.44
C MET A 142 -10.97 -9.86 -3.49
N MET A 143 -11.38 -10.30 -4.69
CA MET A 143 -11.88 -9.42 -5.74
C MET A 143 -13.28 -8.89 -5.41
N LEU A 144 -13.46 -7.57 -5.47
CA LEU A 144 -14.80 -6.95 -5.41
C LEU A 144 -15.42 -6.90 -6.79
N LYS A 145 -16.63 -7.47 -6.90
CA LYS A 145 -17.41 -7.54 -8.14
C LYS A 145 -18.37 -6.37 -8.25
N THR A 146 -18.65 -5.96 -9.48
CA THR A 146 -19.73 -5.03 -9.84
C THR A 146 -20.35 -5.44 -11.17
N TYR A 147 -21.49 -4.86 -11.50
CA TYR A 147 -22.19 -5.13 -12.76
C TYR A 147 -22.36 -3.83 -13.55
N LEU A 148 -22.09 -3.89 -14.85
CA LEU A 148 -22.37 -2.81 -15.78
C LEU A 148 -23.56 -3.20 -16.66
N GLY A 149 -24.48 -2.24 -16.84
CA GLY A 149 -25.70 -2.45 -17.61
C GLY A 149 -26.93 -2.61 -16.71
N PRO A 150 -28.13 -2.75 -17.32
CA PRO A 150 -29.41 -2.71 -16.60
C PRO A 150 -29.77 -4.02 -15.89
N VAL A 151 -29.09 -5.12 -16.18
CA VAL A 151 -29.35 -6.46 -15.64
C VAL A 151 -28.06 -7.08 -15.12
N GLU A 152 -28.11 -7.66 -13.93
CA GLU A 152 -27.03 -8.46 -13.38
C GLU A 152 -26.92 -9.78 -14.17
N SER A 153 -25.86 -9.91 -14.95
CA SER A 153 -25.54 -11.12 -15.72
C SER A 153 -24.04 -11.42 -15.63
N GLU A 154 -23.65 -12.64 -15.96
CA GLU A 154 -22.20 -12.99 -16.00
C GLU A 154 -21.46 -12.17 -17.06
N GLU A 155 -22.10 -11.84 -18.17
CA GLU A 155 -21.52 -11.02 -19.23
C GLU A 155 -21.30 -9.58 -18.80
N GLY A 156 -22.19 -9.05 -17.93
CA GLY A 156 -22.12 -7.71 -17.35
C GLY A 156 -21.24 -7.63 -16.10
N MET A 157 -20.63 -8.72 -15.67
CA MET A 157 -19.80 -8.74 -14.46
C MET A 157 -18.41 -8.17 -14.70
N TYR A 158 -18.07 -7.18 -13.91
CA TYR A 158 -16.75 -6.52 -13.87
C TYR A 158 -16.17 -6.59 -12.48
N TYR A 159 -14.89 -6.26 -12.36
CA TYR A 159 -14.21 -6.15 -11.07
C TYR A 159 -13.72 -4.75 -10.82
N LEU A 160 -13.78 -4.32 -9.56
CA LEU A 160 -13.00 -3.20 -9.07
C LEU A 160 -11.54 -3.69 -8.95
N ARG A 161 -10.61 -2.96 -9.52
CA ARG A 161 -9.20 -3.38 -9.55
C ARG A 161 -8.62 -3.57 -8.14
N PRO A 162 -7.94 -4.70 -7.84
CA PRO A 162 -7.26 -4.91 -6.58
C PRO A 162 -5.85 -4.29 -6.55
N GLU A 163 -5.34 -3.85 -7.71
CA GLU A 163 -4.05 -3.19 -7.94
C GLU A 163 -4.11 -2.30 -9.17
N THR A 164 -3.17 -1.38 -9.30
CA THR A 164 -3.08 -0.49 -10.45
C THR A 164 -2.20 -1.03 -11.57
N ALA A 165 -1.39 -2.07 -11.31
CA ALA A 165 -0.43 -2.68 -12.24
C ALA A 165 -1.05 -3.13 -13.57
N GLN A 166 -2.17 -3.87 -13.52
CA GLN A 166 -2.76 -4.46 -14.72
C GLN A 166 -3.21 -3.42 -15.74
N GLY A 167 -3.70 -2.26 -15.25
CA GLY A 167 -4.00 -1.13 -16.12
C GLY A 167 -2.79 -0.58 -16.85
N ILE A 168 -1.59 -0.71 -16.27
CA ILE A 168 -0.33 -0.32 -16.90
C ILE A 168 0.06 -1.34 -17.99
N PHE A 169 0.02 -2.63 -17.69
CA PHE A 169 0.42 -3.66 -18.64
C PHE A 169 -0.43 -3.67 -19.91
N ILE A 170 -1.75 -3.57 -19.79
CA ILE A 170 -2.64 -3.54 -20.96
C ILE A 170 -2.49 -2.25 -21.80
N ASN A 171 -1.88 -1.20 -21.26
CA ASN A 171 -1.57 0.05 -21.95
C ASN A 171 -0.11 0.16 -22.39
N PHE A 172 0.71 -0.87 -22.19
CA PHE A 172 2.15 -0.82 -22.49
C PHE A 172 2.44 -0.33 -23.93
N GLN A 173 1.84 -0.93 -24.96
CA GLN A 173 2.05 -0.52 -26.34
C GLN A 173 1.54 0.89 -26.63
N ASN A 174 0.41 1.28 -26.07
CA ASN A 174 -0.12 2.64 -26.22
C ASN A 174 0.86 3.69 -25.70
N VAL A 175 1.48 3.42 -24.56
CA VAL A 175 2.45 4.33 -23.93
C VAL A 175 3.78 4.33 -24.68
N VAL A 176 4.30 3.15 -25.06
CA VAL A 176 5.53 3.06 -25.88
C VAL A 176 5.42 3.90 -27.13
N MET A 177 4.31 3.76 -27.86
CA MET A 177 4.09 4.49 -29.11
C MET A 177 3.88 6.00 -28.89
N SER A 178 3.01 6.37 -27.97
CA SER A 178 2.62 7.77 -27.75
C SER A 178 3.72 8.61 -27.08
N ALA A 179 4.40 8.02 -26.09
CA ALA A 179 5.48 8.69 -25.36
C ALA A 179 6.87 8.44 -25.97
N ARG A 180 6.97 7.58 -27.01
CA ARG A 180 8.23 7.21 -27.70
C ARG A 180 9.32 6.75 -26.73
N LYS A 181 8.91 5.99 -25.71
CA LYS A 181 9.83 5.46 -24.69
C LYS A 181 10.52 4.19 -25.17
N LYS A 182 11.73 4.00 -24.65
CA LYS A 182 12.55 2.79 -24.87
C LYS A 182 12.95 2.23 -23.50
N PRO A 183 13.00 0.90 -23.31
CA PRO A 183 13.60 0.35 -22.10
C PRO A 183 15.06 0.78 -21.93
N PRO A 184 15.53 1.09 -20.70
CA PRO A 184 14.72 1.07 -19.47
C PRO A 184 13.82 2.29 -19.33
N PHE A 185 12.53 2.09 -19.02
CA PHE A 185 11.61 3.18 -18.70
C PHE A 185 10.46 2.67 -17.82
N GLY A 186 9.81 3.58 -17.09
CA GLY A 186 8.69 3.27 -16.21
C GLY A 186 7.37 3.91 -16.65
N ILE A 187 6.28 3.25 -16.28
CA ILE A 187 4.91 3.80 -16.32
C ILE A 187 4.38 3.78 -14.90
N ALA A 188 4.01 4.93 -14.37
CA ALA A 188 3.59 5.10 -12.99
C ALA A 188 2.13 5.55 -12.89
N GLN A 189 1.46 5.10 -11.84
CA GLN A 189 0.08 5.46 -11.55
C GLN A 189 -0.12 5.70 -10.05
N VAL A 190 -0.99 6.65 -9.72
CA VAL A 190 -1.58 6.80 -8.39
C VAL A 190 -3.09 6.66 -8.53
N GLY A 191 -3.69 5.71 -7.83
CA GLY A 191 -5.12 5.47 -7.97
C GLY A 191 -5.72 4.57 -6.91
N LYS A 192 -7.05 4.55 -6.86
CA LYS A 192 -7.82 3.67 -5.98
C LYS A 192 -7.69 2.22 -6.38
N SER A 193 -7.56 1.36 -5.35
CA SER A 193 -7.60 -0.09 -5.44
C SER A 193 -8.49 -0.67 -4.34
N PHE A 194 -9.00 -1.88 -4.55
CA PHE A 194 -10.05 -2.46 -3.72
C PHE A 194 -9.74 -3.93 -3.44
N ARG A 195 -9.68 -4.30 -2.16
CA ARG A 195 -9.50 -5.69 -1.73
C ARG A 195 -10.49 -6.04 -0.64
N ASN A 196 -11.26 -7.09 -0.83
CA ASN A 196 -12.24 -7.55 0.15
C ASN A 196 -11.55 -8.25 1.32
N GLU A 197 -10.76 -7.49 2.07
CA GLU A 197 -9.97 -7.99 3.21
C GLU A 197 -10.83 -8.71 4.25
N ILE A 198 -10.37 -9.90 4.68
CA ILE A 198 -11.01 -10.71 5.73
C ILE A 198 -10.85 -10.02 7.09
N THR A 199 -9.62 -9.61 7.38
CA THR A 199 -9.22 -8.98 8.64
C THR A 199 -8.69 -7.56 8.43
N PRO A 200 -9.54 -6.62 7.95
CA PRO A 200 -9.12 -5.23 7.85
C PRO A 200 -8.87 -4.67 9.24
N GLY A 201 -7.84 -3.85 9.41
CA GLY A 201 -7.47 -3.35 10.73
C GLY A 201 -6.21 -2.51 10.76
N ASN A 202 -5.70 -2.31 11.96
CA ASN A 202 -4.53 -1.50 12.22
C ASN A 202 -4.64 -0.09 11.64
N PHE A 203 -5.80 0.58 11.90
CA PHE A 203 -6.07 1.94 11.46
C PHE A 203 -6.09 2.02 9.91
N ILE A 204 -5.32 2.93 9.29
CA ILE A 204 -5.22 3.10 7.83
C ILE A 204 -4.20 2.14 7.17
N PHE A 205 -3.65 1.18 7.93
CA PHE A 205 -2.68 0.22 7.43
C PHE A 205 -3.29 -0.83 6.49
N ARG A 206 -4.48 -1.36 6.85
CA ARG A 206 -5.19 -2.38 6.05
C ARG A 206 -6.67 -2.04 5.96
N THR A 207 -7.07 -1.56 4.79
CA THR A 207 -8.43 -1.13 4.45
C THR A 207 -8.90 -1.80 3.17
N ARG A 208 -10.22 -1.89 2.95
CA ARG A 208 -10.77 -2.52 1.73
C ARG A 208 -10.71 -1.60 0.51
N GLU A 209 -10.75 -0.31 0.73
CA GLU A 209 -10.55 0.73 -0.26
C GLU A 209 -9.31 1.53 0.12
N PHE A 210 -8.35 1.66 -0.78
CA PHE A 210 -7.09 2.36 -0.54
C PHE A 210 -6.58 3.01 -1.83
N GLU A 211 -5.60 3.87 -1.74
CA GLU A 211 -4.87 4.37 -2.90
C GLU A 211 -3.50 3.71 -2.96
N GLN A 212 -3.11 3.28 -4.16
CA GLN A 212 -1.77 2.82 -4.47
C GLN A 212 -0.99 3.89 -5.22
N MET A 213 0.31 3.90 -5.00
CA MET A 213 1.35 4.56 -5.77
C MET A 213 2.21 3.44 -6.34
N GLU A 214 2.12 3.17 -7.61
CA GLU A 214 2.70 2.00 -8.26
C GLU A 214 3.36 2.37 -9.58
N MET A 215 4.47 1.74 -9.90
CA MET A 215 5.20 1.94 -11.13
C MET A 215 5.69 0.60 -11.66
N GLU A 216 5.48 0.39 -12.96
CA GLU A 216 6.06 -0.73 -13.70
C GLU A 216 7.27 -0.22 -14.49
N TYR A 217 8.46 -0.67 -14.11
CA TYR A 217 9.70 -0.28 -14.75
C TYR A 217 10.19 -1.38 -15.68
N PHE A 218 10.09 -1.10 -16.97
CA PHE A 218 10.38 -2.05 -18.05
C PHE A 218 11.86 -2.01 -18.40
N VAL A 219 12.52 -3.17 -18.35
CA VAL A 219 13.96 -3.33 -18.54
C VAL A 219 14.28 -4.44 -19.54
N GLU A 220 15.48 -4.41 -20.13
CA GLU A 220 15.97 -5.49 -20.96
C GLU A 220 16.18 -6.76 -20.11
N PRO A 221 15.73 -7.95 -20.60
CA PRO A 221 15.97 -9.21 -19.92
C PRO A 221 17.46 -9.43 -19.61
N GLY A 222 17.78 -9.84 -18.38
CA GLY A 222 19.15 -10.03 -17.90
C GLY A 222 19.72 -8.80 -17.19
N THR A 223 19.06 -7.64 -17.21
CA THR A 223 19.43 -6.44 -16.42
C THR A 223 18.54 -6.27 -15.20
N ASP A 224 17.56 -7.13 -15.03
CA ASP A 224 16.49 -7.05 -14.05
C ASP A 224 16.98 -7.04 -12.59
N GLU A 225 18.00 -7.83 -12.25
CA GLU A 225 18.53 -7.89 -10.87
C GLU A 225 19.20 -6.57 -10.46
N GLN A 226 19.93 -5.95 -11.39
CA GLN A 226 20.55 -4.65 -11.16
C GLN A 226 19.50 -3.56 -10.95
N TRP A 227 18.45 -3.54 -11.79
CA TRP A 227 17.37 -2.58 -11.67
C TRP A 227 16.51 -2.83 -10.43
N HIS A 228 16.32 -4.08 -10.04
CA HIS A 228 15.62 -4.43 -8.80
C HIS A 228 16.34 -3.85 -7.59
N GLN A 229 17.68 -4.05 -7.49
CA GLN A 229 18.47 -3.47 -6.40
C GLN A 229 18.45 -1.94 -6.43
N TYR A 230 18.57 -1.33 -7.61
CA TYR A 230 18.48 0.13 -7.77
C TYR A 230 17.18 0.68 -7.20
N TRP A 231 16.04 0.02 -7.48
CA TRP A 231 14.75 0.48 -6.98
C TRP A 231 14.57 0.24 -5.49
N ILE A 232 15.10 -0.85 -4.93
CA ILE A 232 15.12 -1.06 -3.46
C ILE A 232 15.83 0.11 -2.76
N ASP A 233 17.02 0.46 -3.21
CA ASP A 233 17.81 1.54 -2.62
C ASP A 233 17.13 2.90 -2.81
N THR A 234 16.71 3.21 -4.02
CA THR A 234 16.02 4.46 -4.36
C THR A 234 14.75 4.68 -3.55
N ARG A 235 13.95 3.62 -3.36
CA ARG A 235 12.72 3.72 -2.58
C ARG A 235 12.98 3.87 -1.09
N THR A 236 13.96 3.15 -0.56
CA THR A 236 14.39 3.29 0.83
C THR A 236 14.87 4.71 1.14
N ASP A 237 15.68 5.28 0.25
CA ASP A 237 16.20 6.64 0.39
C ASP A 237 15.07 7.69 0.35
N TRP A 238 14.03 7.47 -0.44
CA TRP A 238 12.86 8.35 -0.47
C TRP A 238 12.16 8.46 0.89
N TYR A 239 12.02 7.36 1.62
CA TYR A 239 11.43 7.36 2.96
C TYR A 239 12.31 8.13 3.96
N THR A 240 13.60 7.89 3.94
CA THR A 240 14.55 8.57 4.85
C THR A 240 14.66 10.06 4.55
N ASP A 241 14.66 10.45 3.29
CA ASP A 241 14.67 11.86 2.85
C ASP A 241 13.40 12.63 3.27
N LEU A 242 12.30 11.92 3.47
CA LEU A 242 11.04 12.48 3.99
C LEU A 242 10.91 12.39 5.52
N GLY A 243 11.90 11.85 6.22
CA GLY A 243 12.02 11.94 7.67
C GLY A 243 11.77 10.65 8.44
N ILE A 244 11.68 9.49 7.76
CA ILE A 244 11.72 8.19 8.45
C ILE A 244 13.15 7.92 8.92
N ASN A 245 13.31 7.57 10.20
CA ASN A 245 14.60 7.15 10.72
C ASN A 245 15.00 5.80 10.08
N ARG A 246 16.23 5.73 9.54
CA ARG A 246 16.76 4.53 8.89
C ARG A 246 16.73 3.29 9.81
N ASP A 247 16.92 3.46 11.11
CA ASP A 247 16.86 2.39 12.11
C ASP A 247 15.46 1.80 12.30
N ASN A 248 14.42 2.49 11.81
CA ASN A 248 13.05 2.04 11.81
C ASN A 248 12.63 1.41 10.47
N LEU A 249 13.57 1.26 9.53
CA LEU A 249 13.37 0.57 8.25
C LEU A 249 14.21 -0.70 8.21
N ARG A 250 13.67 -1.75 7.58
CA ARG A 250 14.43 -2.93 7.18
C ARG A 250 13.98 -3.40 5.81
N HIS A 251 14.84 -4.20 5.17
CA HIS A 251 14.45 -4.97 3.99
C HIS A 251 14.05 -6.38 4.44
N TYR A 252 12.90 -6.83 3.95
CA TYR A 252 12.45 -8.20 4.12
C TYR A 252 12.37 -8.87 2.76
N GLU A 253 13.27 -9.80 2.50
CA GLU A 253 13.27 -10.58 1.26
C GLU A 253 12.38 -11.80 1.42
N HIS A 254 11.42 -11.97 0.50
CA HIS A 254 10.50 -13.10 0.52
C HIS A 254 11.21 -14.39 0.20
N SER A 255 10.91 -15.46 0.96
CA SER A 255 11.36 -16.80 0.62
C SER A 255 10.64 -17.28 -0.65
N LYS A 256 11.21 -18.27 -1.33
CA LYS A 256 10.65 -18.78 -2.60
C LYS A 256 9.19 -19.26 -2.46
N GLU A 257 8.85 -19.79 -1.29
CA GLU A 257 7.53 -20.31 -0.96
C GLU A 257 6.48 -19.19 -0.78
N LYS A 258 6.93 -17.99 -0.43
CA LYS A 258 6.09 -16.80 -0.21
C LYS A 258 5.99 -15.89 -1.43
N LEU A 259 6.75 -16.17 -2.49
CA LEU A 259 6.70 -15.36 -3.70
C LEU A 259 5.33 -15.47 -4.38
N SER A 260 4.81 -14.34 -4.85
CA SER A 260 3.68 -14.33 -5.77
C SER A 260 4.02 -15.10 -7.04
N HIS A 261 3.02 -15.71 -7.66
CA HIS A 261 3.18 -16.58 -8.85
C HIS A 261 3.87 -15.90 -10.05
N TYR A 262 3.86 -14.58 -10.09
CA TYR A 262 4.48 -13.77 -11.13
C TYR A 262 5.90 -13.31 -10.79
N SER A 263 6.36 -13.49 -9.56
CA SER A 263 7.59 -12.86 -9.08
C SER A 263 8.78 -13.81 -9.04
N LYS A 264 9.90 -13.37 -9.59
CA LYS A 264 11.21 -14.02 -9.45
C LYS A 264 11.87 -13.70 -8.11
N ARG A 265 11.69 -12.48 -7.63
CA ARG A 265 12.23 -11.95 -6.36
C ARG A 265 11.36 -10.80 -5.88
N THR A 266 11.06 -10.75 -4.58
CA THR A 266 10.35 -9.64 -3.94
C THR A 266 11.09 -9.24 -2.68
N VAL A 267 11.26 -7.94 -2.49
CA VAL A 267 11.81 -7.34 -1.26
C VAL A 267 10.84 -6.26 -0.79
N ASP A 268 10.42 -6.37 0.47
CA ASP A 268 9.63 -5.33 1.11
C ASP A 268 10.53 -4.35 1.85
N VAL A 269 10.25 -3.07 1.69
CA VAL A 269 10.70 -2.05 2.64
C VAL A 269 9.69 -2.03 3.77
N GLU A 270 10.10 -2.51 4.93
CA GLU A 270 9.25 -2.55 6.12
C GLU A 270 9.61 -1.45 7.12
N TYR A 271 8.58 -0.97 7.83
CA TYR A 271 8.70 -0.03 8.93
C TYR A 271 8.32 -0.68 10.27
N ARG A 272 9.02 -0.28 11.33
CA ARG A 272 8.78 -0.79 12.69
C ARG A 272 7.57 -0.09 13.32
N PHE A 273 6.37 -0.56 12.98
CA PHE A 273 5.11 -0.03 13.52
C PHE A 273 4.93 -0.34 15.01
N GLY A 274 5.26 -1.57 15.45
CA GLY A 274 5.02 -2.03 16.82
C GLY A 274 3.53 -2.21 17.10
N PHE A 275 2.84 -3.01 16.29
CA PHE A 275 1.41 -3.28 16.44
C PHE A 275 1.07 -3.95 17.77
N SER A 276 -0.14 -3.71 18.28
CA SER A 276 -0.63 -4.29 19.53
C SER A 276 -0.79 -5.82 19.48
N SER A 277 -0.89 -6.40 18.29
CA SER A 277 -0.86 -7.86 18.06
C SER A 277 0.47 -8.52 18.42
N GLY A 278 1.54 -7.74 18.60
CA GLY A 278 2.91 -8.21 18.82
C GLY A 278 3.80 -8.12 17.58
N GLN A 279 3.23 -8.03 16.40
CA GLN A 279 3.98 -7.82 15.16
C GLN A 279 4.70 -6.47 15.21
N GLN A 280 6.01 -6.50 15.05
CA GLN A 280 6.83 -5.28 15.16
C GLN A 280 6.94 -4.55 13.82
N TRP A 281 7.03 -5.29 12.72
CA TRP A 281 7.30 -4.76 11.39
C TRP A 281 6.09 -4.87 10.49
N GLY A 282 5.99 -3.97 9.55
CA GLY A 282 4.94 -3.98 8.53
C GLY A 282 5.44 -3.36 7.23
N GLU A 283 5.01 -3.93 6.14
CA GLU A 283 5.35 -3.50 4.79
C GLU A 283 4.87 -2.07 4.53
N LEU A 284 5.78 -1.21 4.05
CA LEU A 284 5.48 0.10 3.47
C LEU A 284 5.33 0.01 1.95
N GLU A 285 6.23 -0.72 1.32
CA GLU A 285 6.35 -0.81 -0.13
C GLU A 285 6.96 -2.15 -0.51
N GLY A 286 6.32 -2.87 -1.42
CA GLY A 286 6.87 -4.06 -2.04
C GLY A 286 7.62 -3.68 -3.32
N ILE A 287 8.80 -4.28 -3.54
CA ILE A 287 9.54 -4.15 -4.79
C ILE A 287 9.71 -5.54 -5.38
N ALA A 288 8.96 -5.84 -6.46
CA ALA A 288 8.93 -7.14 -7.11
C ALA A 288 9.65 -7.12 -8.45
N ASN A 289 10.40 -8.20 -8.74
CA ASN A 289 10.85 -8.52 -10.08
C ASN A 289 9.84 -9.50 -10.69
N ARG A 290 8.98 -8.98 -11.56
CA ARG A 290 7.86 -9.72 -12.19
C ARG A 290 8.25 -10.45 -13.46
N THR A 291 9.52 -10.34 -13.90
CA THR A 291 9.99 -10.83 -15.19
C THR A 291 9.10 -10.31 -16.35
N ASP A 292 8.86 -11.08 -17.38
CA ASP A 292 7.96 -10.76 -18.49
C ASP A 292 6.56 -11.38 -18.31
N PHE A 293 6.23 -11.85 -17.11
CA PHE A 293 5.01 -12.63 -16.84
C PHE A 293 3.76 -11.92 -17.36
N ASP A 294 3.50 -10.70 -16.92
CA ASP A 294 2.27 -9.97 -17.24
C ASP A 294 2.15 -9.66 -18.73
N LEU A 295 3.22 -9.17 -19.37
CA LEU A 295 3.21 -8.91 -20.80
C LEU A 295 3.00 -10.19 -21.61
N THR A 296 3.53 -11.31 -21.14
CA THR A 296 3.34 -12.62 -21.77
C THR A 296 1.92 -13.12 -21.62
N THR A 297 1.36 -13.10 -20.43
CA THR A 297 0.00 -13.60 -20.19
C THR A 297 -1.05 -12.74 -20.90
N HIS A 298 -0.92 -11.42 -20.86
CA HIS A 298 -1.82 -10.53 -21.60
C HIS A 298 -1.69 -10.68 -23.12
N SER A 299 -0.47 -10.89 -23.65
CA SER A 299 -0.30 -11.20 -25.08
C SER A 299 -1.02 -12.47 -25.46
N ASN A 300 -0.85 -13.54 -24.68
CA ASN A 300 -1.45 -14.84 -24.94
C ASN A 300 -2.98 -14.82 -24.89
N HIS A 301 -3.55 -14.11 -23.91
CA HIS A 301 -5.01 -14.05 -23.73
C HIS A 301 -5.71 -13.09 -24.69
N SER A 302 -5.06 -11.97 -25.06
CA SER A 302 -5.65 -10.97 -25.94
C SER A 302 -5.36 -11.23 -27.44
N GLY A 303 -4.32 -12.00 -27.74
CA GLY A 303 -3.79 -12.14 -29.09
C GLY A 303 -3.00 -10.92 -29.60
N VAL A 304 -2.80 -9.90 -28.74
CA VAL A 304 -2.02 -8.69 -29.08
C VAL A 304 -0.58 -8.86 -28.62
N ASP A 305 0.38 -8.65 -29.54
CA ASP A 305 1.80 -8.73 -29.18
C ASP A 305 2.23 -7.52 -28.34
N LEU A 306 2.62 -7.75 -27.08
CA LEU A 306 3.14 -6.74 -26.15
C LEU A 306 4.68 -6.77 -26.08
N SER A 307 5.37 -7.28 -27.11
CA SER A 307 6.82 -7.18 -27.19
C SER A 307 7.28 -5.77 -27.57
N TYR A 308 8.48 -5.40 -27.11
CA TYR A 308 9.18 -4.21 -27.57
C TYR A 308 10.07 -4.55 -28.76
N TYR A 309 10.06 -3.69 -29.79
CA TYR A 309 10.98 -3.78 -30.91
C TYR A 309 12.12 -2.77 -30.75
N ASP A 310 13.32 -3.26 -30.57
CA ASP A 310 14.52 -2.45 -30.52
C ASP A 310 15.10 -2.25 -31.92
N GLN A 311 14.95 -1.03 -32.43
CA GLN A 311 15.46 -0.63 -33.75
C GLN A 311 16.99 -0.63 -33.84
N ALA A 312 17.70 -0.49 -32.72
CA ALA A 312 19.15 -0.43 -32.72
C ALA A 312 19.78 -1.81 -32.94
N THR A 313 19.14 -2.84 -32.42
CA THR A 313 19.60 -4.24 -32.49
C THR A 313 18.81 -5.07 -33.50
N ASP A 314 17.78 -4.50 -34.12
CA ASP A 314 16.81 -5.20 -35.00
C ASP A 314 16.24 -6.45 -34.36
N SER A 315 15.91 -6.36 -33.07
CA SER A 315 15.42 -7.48 -32.27
C SER A 315 14.12 -7.16 -31.54
N ARG A 316 13.36 -8.22 -31.20
CA ARG A 316 12.16 -8.13 -30.39
C ARG A 316 12.34 -8.93 -29.11
N TYR A 317 11.88 -8.34 -28.00
CA TYR A 317 11.83 -9.02 -26.71
C TYR A 317 10.65 -8.52 -25.88
N ARG A 318 10.20 -9.31 -24.91
CA ARG A 318 9.30 -8.82 -23.85
C ARG A 318 10.15 -8.28 -22.72
N PRO A 319 10.01 -6.99 -22.38
CA PRO A 319 10.74 -6.44 -21.25
C PRO A 319 10.43 -7.18 -19.94
N TYR A 320 11.45 -7.29 -19.09
CA TYR A 320 11.23 -7.66 -17.69
C TYR A 320 10.74 -6.44 -16.94
N VAL A 321 10.03 -6.67 -15.83
CA VAL A 321 9.36 -5.61 -15.08
C VAL A 321 9.83 -5.59 -13.63
N ILE A 322 10.21 -4.42 -13.16
CA ILE A 322 10.45 -4.15 -11.74
C ILE A 322 9.31 -3.26 -11.25
N GLU A 323 8.61 -3.72 -10.22
CA GLU A 323 7.43 -3.08 -9.64
C GLU A 323 7.70 -2.58 -8.23
N PRO A 324 7.97 -1.29 -8.00
CA PRO A 324 7.78 -0.64 -6.72
C PRO A 324 6.30 -0.27 -6.53
N ALA A 325 5.67 -0.79 -5.47
CA ALA A 325 4.25 -0.58 -5.17
C ALA A 325 4.02 -0.28 -3.68
N ALA A 326 3.44 0.87 -3.40
CA ALA A 326 3.11 1.32 -2.05
C ALA A 326 1.64 1.74 -1.92
N GLY A 327 0.97 1.31 -0.86
CA GLY A 327 -0.32 1.89 -0.48
C GLY A 327 -0.12 3.22 0.26
N VAL A 328 -0.85 4.28 -0.10
CA VAL A 328 -0.67 5.63 0.49
C VAL A 328 -0.88 5.66 2.00
N GLY A 329 -1.81 4.85 2.52
CA GLY A 329 -2.16 4.83 3.95
C GLY A 329 -1.00 4.39 4.86
N ARG A 330 -0.21 3.40 4.44
CA ARG A 330 0.91 2.87 5.23
C ARG A 330 2.04 3.88 5.39
N PRO A 331 2.62 4.49 4.34
CA PRO A 331 3.55 5.61 4.46
C PRO A 331 3.02 6.77 5.28
N MET A 332 1.76 7.17 5.07
CA MET A 332 1.14 8.23 5.84
C MET A 332 1.13 7.91 7.35
N MET A 333 0.79 6.67 7.71
CA MET A 333 0.81 6.21 9.11
C MET A 333 2.24 6.23 9.67
N ALA A 334 3.23 5.76 8.92
CA ALA A 334 4.63 5.77 9.32
C ALA A 334 5.14 7.20 9.54
N PHE A 335 4.86 8.14 8.63
CA PHE A 335 5.23 9.54 8.79
C PHE A 335 4.58 10.19 10.02
N LEU A 336 3.34 9.85 10.34
CA LEU A 336 2.66 10.33 11.55
C LEU A 336 3.31 9.78 12.83
N LEU A 337 3.67 8.49 12.82
CA LEU A 337 4.36 7.84 13.94
C LEU A 337 5.75 8.42 14.16
N GLU A 338 6.54 8.64 13.10
CA GLU A 338 7.86 9.26 13.22
C GLU A 338 7.77 10.71 13.72
N ALA A 339 6.79 11.46 13.23
CA ALA A 339 6.62 12.86 13.56
C ALA A 339 6.09 13.12 14.98
N TYR A 340 5.44 12.12 15.61
CA TYR A 340 4.88 12.29 16.95
C TYR A 340 5.97 12.50 17.99
N ALA A 341 5.86 13.59 18.73
CA ALA A 341 6.73 13.90 19.87
C ALA A 341 5.95 14.63 20.97
N GLU A 342 6.41 14.46 22.18
CA GLU A 342 6.01 15.27 23.32
C GLU A 342 7.19 16.17 23.73
N ASP A 343 6.92 17.44 23.91
CA ASP A 343 7.91 18.40 24.37
C ASP A 343 7.34 19.37 25.43
N GLU A 344 8.19 20.19 25.94
CA GLU A 344 7.84 21.22 26.92
C GLU A 344 8.10 22.60 26.32
N ALA A 345 7.18 23.51 26.53
CA ALA A 345 7.32 24.89 26.08
C ALA A 345 6.98 25.90 27.21
N PRO A 346 7.72 27.02 27.28
CA PRO A 346 7.38 28.08 28.20
C PRO A 346 5.95 28.60 27.97
N ASN A 347 5.20 28.84 29.04
CA ASN A 347 3.88 29.40 28.96
C ASN A 347 3.86 30.87 29.38
N ALA A 348 2.75 31.57 29.10
CA ALA A 348 2.58 32.99 29.41
C ALA A 348 2.59 33.33 30.93
N LYS A 349 2.52 32.33 31.81
CA LYS A 349 2.52 32.48 33.26
C LYS A 349 3.90 32.23 33.87
N GLY A 350 4.95 32.07 33.07
CA GLY A 350 6.33 31.82 33.52
C GLY A 350 6.60 30.37 33.93
N GLY A 351 5.67 29.46 33.67
CA GLY A 351 5.83 28.02 33.86
C GLY A 351 6.11 27.28 32.51
N VAL A 352 5.99 25.97 32.55
CA VAL A 352 6.21 25.09 31.39
C VAL A 352 4.95 24.26 31.15
N ASP A 353 4.49 24.25 29.91
CA ASP A 353 3.38 23.40 29.46
C ASP A 353 3.92 22.20 28.65
N ARG A 354 3.47 21.00 29.00
CA ARG A 354 3.65 19.82 28.15
C ARG A 354 2.74 19.91 26.93
N ARG A 355 3.29 19.63 25.78
CA ARG A 355 2.53 19.65 24.52
C ARG A 355 2.86 18.48 23.63
N VAL A 356 1.87 18.06 22.83
CA VAL A 356 2.03 17.09 21.74
C VAL A 356 2.28 17.86 20.46
N VAL A 357 3.32 17.46 19.72
CA VAL A 357 3.70 18.06 18.45
C VAL A 357 3.88 16.97 17.39
N LEU A 358 3.54 17.31 16.13
CA LEU A 358 3.89 16.50 14.96
C LEU A 358 5.03 17.19 14.22
N ARG A 359 6.23 16.64 14.30
CA ARG A 359 7.46 17.15 13.65
C ARG A 359 7.55 16.62 12.22
N LEU A 360 6.51 16.86 11.44
CA LEU A 360 6.46 16.43 10.03
C LEU A 360 7.53 17.14 9.20
N ASN A 361 8.11 16.43 8.24
CA ASN A 361 8.91 17.04 7.18
C ASN A 361 8.08 18.15 6.52
N ARG A 362 8.68 19.33 6.29
CA ARG A 362 8.00 20.50 5.70
C ARG A 362 7.31 20.19 4.37
N ARG A 363 7.83 19.23 3.60
CA ARG A 363 7.23 18.81 2.34
C ARG A 363 5.92 18.03 2.55
N LEU A 364 5.76 17.38 3.70
CA LEU A 364 4.58 16.59 4.05
C LEU A 364 3.56 17.37 4.88
N ALA A 365 4.00 18.36 5.66
CA ALA A 365 3.12 19.09 6.58
C ALA A 365 1.89 19.67 5.87
N PRO A 366 0.67 19.47 6.42
CA PRO A 366 -0.57 20.04 5.84
C PRO A 366 -0.53 21.55 5.70
N VAL A 367 -0.04 22.24 6.74
CA VAL A 367 0.16 23.70 6.74
C VAL A 367 1.65 23.97 6.62
N LYS A 368 2.06 24.70 5.58
CA LYS A 368 3.47 24.98 5.28
C LYS A 368 4.02 26.17 6.03
N ALA A 369 3.18 27.19 6.26
CA ALA A 369 3.51 28.41 6.96
C ALA A 369 2.24 28.99 7.57
N ALA A 370 2.37 29.69 8.69
CA ALA A 370 1.31 30.47 9.30
C ALA A 370 1.81 31.90 9.57
N VAL A 371 1.01 32.88 9.21
CA VAL A 371 1.26 34.28 9.58
C VAL A 371 0.38 34.57 10.79
N LEU A 372 1.01 34.97 11.90
CA LEU A 372 0.32 35.21 13.14
C LEU A 372 0.55 36.68 13.60
N PRO A 373 -0.47 37.37 14.10
CA PRO A 373 -0.26 38.70 14.63
C PRO A 373 0.57 38.62 15.92
N LEU A 374 1.52 39.54 16.09
CA LEU A 374 2.40 39.59 17.26
C LEU A 374 1.61 39.79 18.56
N SER A 375 0.48 40.46 18.50
CA SER A 375 -0.41 40.73 19.62
C SER A 375 -1.87 40.83 19.14
N ARG A 376 -2.83 40.76 20.07
CA ARG A 376 -4.24 41.07 19.81
C ARG A 376 -4.38 42.55 19.53
N ASN A 377 -4.26 42.95 18.29
CA ASN A 377 -4.35 44.34 17.83
C ASN A 377 -5.30 44.40 16.63
N ALA A 378 -6.24 45.37 16.68
CA ALA A 378 -7.26 45.53 15.63
C ALA A 378 -6.65 45.87 14.26
N ASP A 379 -5.47 46.45 14.21
CA ASP A 379 -4.78 46.81 12.96
C ASP A 379 -3.91 45.67 12.41
N LEU A 380 -3.44 44.77 13.29
CA LEU A 380 -2.57 43.66 12.89
C LEU A 380 -3.35 42.38 12.57
N SER A 381 -4.39 42.06 13.36
CA SER A 381 -5.16 40.82 13.19
C SER A 381 -5.80 40.67 11.80
N PRO A 382 -6.35 41.73 11.14
CA PRO A 382 -6.87 41.60 9.80
C PRO A 382 -5.80 41.43 8.71
N LYS A 383 -4.53 41.69 9.01
CA LYS A 383 -3.39 41.57 8.08
C LYS A 383 -2.70 40.21 8.18
N ALA A 384 -2.93 39.47 9.27
CA ALA A 384 -2.41 38.15 9.53
C ALA A 384 -3.36 37.06 9.04
#